data_d3d56b7f8fa14b4b626fb1cc5f320f65
#
_entry.id   d3d56b7f8fa14b4b626fb1cc5f320f65
#
_cell.length_a   1.000
_cell.length_b   1.000
_cell.length_c   1.000
_cell.angle_alpha   90.00
_cell.angle_beta   90.00
_cell.angle_gamma   90.00
#
_symmetry.space_group_name_H-M   'P 1'
#
loop_
_entity.id
_entity.type
_entity.pdbx_description
1 polymer ?
#
loop_
_entity_poly.entity_id
_entity_poly.type
_entity_poly.pdbx_seq_one_letter_code
_entity_poly.pdbx_strand_id
1 'polypeptide(L)'
;MKRYIGIDPGKHGGIAVMGADGEVLEVVKMPETPQDLLDFLEQYSEDSFCTLERVGGMPGNGGSAMFNFGKGYGHLQMALLALHIPTEDVTPNKWEKTYQLGSSGKYTKT
;
A
#
# COMPACT_ATOMS: atom_id res chain seq x y z
N MET A 1 -12.74 9.27 13.25
CA MET A 1 -11.38 9.08 13.74
C MET A 1 -10.46 8.81 12.56
N LYS A 2 -9.34 9.50 12.52
CA LYS A 2 -8.41 9.40 11.39
C LYS A 2 -7.74 8.04 11.31
N ARG A 3 -7.64 7.51 10.12
CA ARG A 3 -6.93 6.26 9.90
C ARG A 3 -5.88 6.44 8.83
N TYR A 4 -4.81 5.69 8.95
CA TYR A 4 -3.72 5.73 8.00
C TYR A 4 -3.54 4.36 7.38
N ILE A 5 -3.54 4.32 6.06
CA ILE A 5 -3.43 3.07 5.32
C ILE A 5 -2.09 3.07 4.60
N GLY A 6 -1.31 2.02 4.81
CA GLY A 6 -0.05 1.87 4.10
C GLY A 6 -0.14 0.69 3.18
N ILE A 7 0.26 0.85 1.93
CA ILE A 7 0.16 -0.21 0.95
C ILE A 7 1.50 -0.46 0.28
N ASP A 8 1.94 -1.72 0.35
CA ASP A 8 3.09 -2.21 -0.39
C ASP A 8 2.51 -3.00 -1.55
N PRO A 9 2.56 -2.48 -2.77
CA PRO A 9 1.89 -3.14 -3.89
C PRO A 9 2.63 -4.38 -4.33
N GLY A 10 1.97 -5.17 -5.17
CA GLY A 10 2.56 -6.39 -5.68
C GLY A 10 1.90 -7.59 -5.05
N LYS A 11 2.09 -8.74 -5.69
CA LYS A 11 1.41 -9.92 -5.23
C LYS A 11 1.90 -10.41 -3.87
N HIS A 12 3.12 -10.03 -3.50
CA HIS A 12 3.66 -10.39 -2.19
C HIS A 12 3.63 -9.21 -1.22
N GLY A 13 2.92 -8.16 -1.57
CA GLY A 13 2.82 -7.02 -0.71
C GLY A 13 1.71 -7.16 0.31
N GLY A 14 1.28 -6.03 0.84
CA GLY A 14 0.25 -6.06 1.86
C GLY A 14 -0.30 -4.68 2.16
N ILE A 15 -1.28 -4.67 3.05
CA ILE A 15 -1.94 -3.45 3.46
C ILE A 15 -1.97 -3.41 4.97
N ALA A 16 -1.58 -2.28 5.54
CA ALA A 16 -1.65 -2.07 6.98
C ALA A 16 -2.53 -0.87 7.26
N VAL A 17 -3.37 -0.98 8.27
CA VAL A 17 -4.25 0.11 8.67
C VAL A 17 -3.93 0.47 10.10
N MET A 18 -3.71 1.76 10.34
CA MET A 18 -3.37 2.25 11.66
C MET A 18 -4.31 3.37 12.08
N GLY A 19 -4.51 3.47 13.37
CA GLY A 19 -5.30 4.57 13.91
C GLY A 19 -4.45 5.82 14.10
N ALA A 20 -5.11 6.89 14.52
CA ALA A 20 -4.45 8.18 14.67
C ALA A 20 -3.34 8.16 15.71
N ASP A 21 -3.44 7.28 16.67
CA ASP A 21 -2.44 7.20 17.73
C ASP A 21 -1.32 6.22 17.40
N GLY A 22 -1.30 5.70 16.19
CA GLY A 22 -0.26 4.75 15.80
C GLY A 22 -0.63 3.31 16.07
N GLU A 23 -1.79 3.08 16.59
CA GLU A 23 -2.22 1.72 16.88
C GLU A 23 -2.48 0.96 15.59
N VAL A 24 -1.96 -0.26 15.48
CA VAL A 24 -2.18 -1.08 14.31
C VAL A 24 -3.56 -1.71 14.42
N LEU A 25 -4.43 -1.38 13.47
CA LEU A 25 -5.78 -1.91 13.49
C LEU A 25 -5.88 -3.22 12.72
N GLU A 26 -5.18 -3.33 11.62
CA GLU A 26 -5.26 -4.53 10.81
C GLU A 26 -4.09 -4.59 9.84
N VAL A 27 -3.58 -5.78 9.58
CA VAL A 27 -2.54 -6.01 8.58
C VAL A 27 -2.95 -7.23 7.79
N VAL A 28 -2.99 -7.09 6.46
CA VAL A 28 -3.38 -8.21 5.61
C VAL A 28 -2.42 -8.32 4.44
N LYS A 29 -2.32 -9.51 3.89
CA LYS A 29 -1.62 -9.71 2.64
C LYS A 29 -2.41 -9.04 1.54
N MET A 30 -1.76 -8.74 0.43
CA MET A 30 -2.45 -8.15 -0.70
C MET A 30 -3.62 -9.05 -1.10
N PRO A 31 -4.84 -8.50 -1.14
CA PRO A 31 -6.00 -9.30 -1.55
C PRO A 31 -5.82 -9.87 -2.95
N GLU A 32 -6.37 -11.03 -3.17
CA GLU A 32 -6.12 -11.75 -4.42
C GLU A 32 -6.95 -11.27 -5.59
N THR A 33 -8.10 -10.67 -5.33
CA THR A 33 -8.93 -10.21 -6.42
C THR A 33 -9.21 -8.73 -6.28
N PRO A 34 -9.52 -8.05 -7.38
CA PRO A 34 -9.88 -6.64 -7.29
C PRO A 34 -11.10 -6.40 -6.41
N GLN A 35 -12.05 -7.33 -6.40
CA GLN A 35 -13.22 -7.16 -5.57
C GLN A 35 -12.86 -7.23 -4.09
N ASP A 36 -12.01 -8.18 -3.73
CA ASP A 36 -11.58 -8.29 -2.33
C ASP A 36 -10.81 -7.06 -1.90
N LEU A 37 -10.00 -6.52 -2.80
CA LEU A 37 -9.25 -5.31 -2.52
C LEU A 37 -10.20 -4.14 -2.26
N LEU A 38 -11.19 -3.98 -3.12
CA LEU A 38 -12.13 -2.89 -2.98
C LEU A 38 -12.93 -3.04 -1.68
N ASP A 39 -13.38 -4.25 -1.40
CA ASP A 39 -14.15 -4.49 -0.18
C ASP A 39 -13.33 -4.19 1.06
N PHE A 40 -12.06 -4.57 1.05
CA PHE A 40 -11.22 -4.32 2.21
C PHE A 40 -11.02 -2.81 2.42
N LEU A 41 -10.69 -2.11 1.35
CA LEU A 41 -10.43 -0.68 1.47
C LEU A 41 -11.70 0.09 1.84
N GLU A 42 -12.83 -0.40 1.38
CA GLU A 42 -14.08 0.27 1.67
C GLU A 42 -14.37 0.31 3.17
N GLN A 43 -13.95 -0.72 3.88
CA GLN A 43 -14.16 -0.76 5.33
C GLN A 43 -13.47 0.40 6.03
N TYR A 44 -12.38 0.88 5.47
CA TYR A 44 -11.56 1.90 6.12
C TYR A 44 -11.52 3.20 5.34
N SER A 45 -12.48 3.42 4.44
CA SER A 45 -12.41 4.57 3.54
C SER A 45 -12.77 5.88 4.21
N GLU A 46 -13.48 5.84 5.31
CA GLU A 46 -13.95 7.06 5.94
C GLU A 46 -12.83 7.69 6.76
N ASP A 47 -12.58 8.97 6.50
CA ASP A 47 -11.60 9.75 7.26
C ASP A 47 -10.24 9.06 7.29
N SER A 48 -9.74 8.68 6.12
CA SER A 48 -8.49 7.99 6.03
C SER A 48 -7.53 8.69 5.08
N PHE A 49 -6.27 8.33 5.17
CA PHE A 49 -5.22 8.80 4.29
C PHE A 49 -4.33 7.64 3.96
N CYS A 50 -4.00 7.48 2.69
CA CYS A 50 -3.24 6.33 2.24
C CYS A 50 -1.86 6.72 1.73
N THR A 51 -0.86 5.93 2.10
CA THR A 51 0.47 6.04 1.53
C THR A 51 0.67 4.80 0.68
N LEU A 52 0.88 5.00 -0.62
CA LEU A 52 1.06 3.92 -1.56
C LEU A 52 2.51 3.93 -2.02
N GLU A 53 3.21 2.84 -1.79
CA GLU A 53 4.59 2.76 -2.18
C GLU A 53 4.68 2.75 -3.70
N ARG A 54 5.47 3.67 -4.23
CA ARG A 54 5.62 3.79 -5.66
C ARG A 54 6.83 2.98 -6.07
N VAL A 55 6.62 2.03 -6.92
CA VAL A 55 7.70 1.17 -7.37
C VAL A 55 7.99 1.52 -8.81
N GLY A 56 9.24 1.75 -9.13
CA GLY A 56 9.64 2.03 -10.50
C GLY A 56 9.56 0.76 -11.32
N GLY A 57 10.27 0.68 -12.40
CA GLY A 57 10.26 -0.50 -13.22
C GLY A 57 10.65 -1.71 -12.41
N MET A 58 10.40 -2.87 -12.95
CA MET A 58 10.77 -4.12 -12.31
C MET A 58 11.88 -4.76 -13.10
N PRO A 59 13.10 -4.32 -12.86
CA PRO A 59 14.23 -4.77 -13.65
C PRO A 59 14.41 -6.27 -13.52
N GLY A 60 14.81 -6.87 -14.61
CA GLY A 60 15.11 -8.28 -14.59
C GLY A 60 13.92 -9.18 -14.69
N ASN A 61 12.73 -8.64 -14.75
CA ASN A 61 11.54 -9.47 -14.86
C ASN A 61 11.01 -9.43 -16.28
N GLY A 62 10.35 -10.46 -16.69
CA GLY A 62 9.80 -10.51 -18.02
C GLY A 62 8.61 -9.61 -18.19
N GLY A 63 8.16 -9.45 -19.43
CA GLY A 63 7.03 -8.59 -19.72
C GLY A 63 5.76 -9.01 -19.00
N SER A 64 5.61 -10.31 -18.83
CA SER A 64 4.43 -10.84 -18.16
C SER A 64 4.36 -10.38 -16.70
N ALA A 65 5.49 -10.41 -16.02
CA ALA A 65 5.54 -9.98 -14.63
C ALA A 65 5.29 -8.48 -14.52
N MET A 66 5.86 -7.71 -15.44
CA MET A 66 5.66 -6.27 -15.42
C MET A 66 4.22 -5.91 -15.72
N PHE A 67 3.61 -6.63 -16.64
CA PHE A 67 2.22 -6.37 -16.97
C PHE A 67 1.33 -6.63 -15.78
N ASN A 68 1.54 -7.75 -15.12
CA ASN A 68 0.72 -8.10 -13.96
C ASN A 68 0.92 -7.15 -12.82
N PHE A 69 2.15 -6.70 -12.60
CA PHE A 69 2.40 -5.72 -11.55
C PHE A 69 1.70 -4.40 -11.88
N GLY A 70 1.81 -3.94 -13.11
CA GLY A 70 1.18 -2.70 -13.51
C GLY A 70 -0.32 -2.76 -13.41
N LYS A 71 -0.89 -3.92 -13.77
CA LYS A 71 -2.32 -4.09 -13.68
C LYS A 71 -2.78 -4.03 -12.22
N GLY A 72 -2.06 -4.68 -11.32
CA GLY A 72 -2.41 -4.64 -9.91
C GLY A 72 -2.25 -3.25 -9.32
N TYR A 73 -1.20 -2.54 -9.73
CA TYR A 73 -0.98 -1.20 -9.26
C TYR A 73 -2.12 -0.28 -9.71
N GLY A 74 -2.58 -0.46 -10.95
CA GLY A 74 -3.71 0.29 -11.45
C GLY A 74 -5.00 0.01 -10.70
N HIS A 75 -5.20 -1.25 -10.31
CA HIS A 75 -6.34 -1.60 -9.48
C HIS A 75 -6.32 -0.84 -8.17
N LEU A 76 -5.15 -0.76 -7.55
CA LEU A 76 -5.00 -0.02 -6.29
C LEU A 76 -5.32 1.45 -6.49
N GLN A 77 -4.77 2.04 -7.54
CA GLN A 77 -5.00 3.45 -7.80
C GLN A 77 -6.48 3.74 -8.02
N MET A 78 -7.13 2.91 -8.80
CA MET A 78 -8.53 3.14 -9.09
C MET A 78 -9.41 2.92 -7.86
N ALA A 79 -9.11 1.90 -7.07
CA ALA A 79 -9.91 1.64 -5.87
C ALA A 79 -9.80 2.81 -4.88
N LEU A 80 -8.58 3.32 -4.68
CA LEU A 80 -8.38 4.44 -3.78
C LEU A 80 -9.10 5.69 -4.28
N LEU A 81 -9.04 5.91 -5.58
CA LEU A 81 -9.70 7.06 -6.18
C LEU A 81 -11.22 6.93 -6.07
N ALA A 82 -11.75 5.76 -6.38
CA ALA A 82 -13.20 5.55 -6.35
C ALA A 82 -13.75 5.70 -4.94
N LEU A 83 -12.98 5.32 -3.95
CA LEU A 83 -13.41 5.44 -2.55
C LEU A 83 -13.08 6.80 -1.95
N HIS A 84 -12.51 7.68 -2.75
CA HIS A 84 -12.16 9.04 -2.32
C HIS A 84 -11.20 9.04 -1.13
N ILE A 85 -10.25 8.11 -1.14
CA ILE A 85 -9.22 8.05 -0.11
C ILE A 85 -8.03 8.89 -0.58
N PRO A 86 -7.71 9.99 0.10
CA PRO A 86 -6.53 10.77 -0.28
C PRO A 86 -5.30 9.89 -0.22
N THR A 87 -4.48 9.96 -1.25
CA THR A 87 -3.37 9.04 -1.39
C THR A 87 -2.11 9.78 -1.80
N GLU A 88 -1.00 9.44 -1.19
CA GLU A 88 0.29 9.96 -1.57
C GLU A 88 1.15 8.80 -2.02
N ASP A 89 1.73 8.92 -3.23
CA ASP A 89 2.69 7.94 -3.73
C ASP A 89 4.05 8.28 -3.18
N VAL A 90 4.72 7.32 -2.58
CA VAL A 90 6.04 7.57 -2.04
C VAL A 90 7.01 6.53 -2.56
N THR A 91 8.26 6.93 -2.75
CA THR A 91 9.28 6.00 -3.17
C THR A 91 9.77 5.25 -1.94
N PRO A 92 10.37 4.07 -2.12
CA PRO A 92 10.89 3.33 -0.98
C PRO A 92 11.90 4.15 -0.18
N ASN A 93 12.76 4.91 -0.85
CA ASN A 93 13.73 5.73 -0.15
C ASN A 93 13.08 6.77 0.73
N LYS A 94 12.08 7.44 0.20
CA LYS A 94 11.39 8.47 0.95
C LYS A 94 10.69 7.86 2.15
N TRP A 95 10.12 6.69 1.94
CA TRP A 95 9.39 6.01 2.98
C TRP A 95 10.31 5.66 4.14
N GLU A 96 11.44 5.05 3.83
CA GLU A 96 12.41 4.67 4.84
C GLU A 96 12.94 5.88 5.59
N LYS A 97 13.21 6.94 4.85
CA LYS A 97 13.74 8.14 5.44
C LYS A 97 12.73 8.77 6.41
N THR A 98 11.48 8.84 5.99
CA THR A 98 10.44 9.42 6.79
C THR A 98 10.27 8.69 8.11
N TYR A 99 10.31 7.37 8.06
CA TYR A 99 10.11 6.57 9.25
C TYR A 99 11.39 6.06 9.84
N GLN A 100 12.52 6.34 9.20
CA GLN A 100 13.83 5.96 9.68
C GLN A 100 13.96 4.47 9.89
N LEU A 101 13.31 3.71 9.06
CA LEU A 101 13.26 2.28 9.24
C LEU A 101 14.57 1.61 8.87
N GLY A 102 15.17 2.06 7.79
CA GLY A 102 16.39 1.44 7.34
C GLY A 102 17.54 1.66 8.30
N SER A 103 17.60 2.83 8.87
CA SER A 103 18.74 3.16 9.71
C SER A 103 18.69 2.42 11.04
N SER A 104 17.52 2.10 11.50
CA SER A 104 17.44 1.45 12.81
C SER A 104 17.57 -0.05 12.71
N GLY A 105 17.28 -0.59 11.57
CA GLY A 105 17.32 -2.04 11.43
C GLY A 105 16.24 -2.75 12.19
N LYS A 106 15.55 -2.09 13.05
CA LYS A 106 14.54 -2.77 13.83
C LYS A 106 13.27 -2.93 13.04
N TYR A 107 13.06 -2.13 12.08
CA TYR A 107 11.92 -2.31 11.24
C TYR A 107 12.36 -3.19 10.11
N THR A 108 11.92 -4.37 10.06
CA THR A 108 12.45 -5.28 9.11
C THR A 108 11.49 -5.56 8.02
N LYS A 109 10.45 -5.00 7.86
CA LYS A 109 9.55 -5.33 6.79
C LYS A 109 9.22 -6.78 6.77
N THR A 110 9.48 -7.43 7.77
CA THR A 110 9.16 -8.84 7.83
C THR A 110 7.72 -9.05 8.11
#